data_bc72d0ce5b03606d7e56c6d61a8d3cea
#
_entry.id   bc72d0ce5b03606d7e56c6d61a8d3cea
#
_cell.length_a   1.000
_cell.length_b   1.000
_cell.length_c   1.000
_cell.angle_alpha   90.00
_cell.angle_beta   90.00
_cell.angle_gamma   90.00
#
_symmetry.space_group_name_H-M   'P 1'
#
loop_
_entity.id
_entity.type
_entity.pdbx_description
1 polymer ?
#
loop_
_entity_poly.entity_id
_entity_poly.type
_entity_poly.pdbx_seq_one_letter_code
_entity_poly.pdbx_strand_id
1 'polypeptide(L)'
;MLKKIYCLIICIIFIISSFSFLSLGKINNPIGSNETLTSSHVIIYKENAQKIATDLRSDGFDILYNTITEKSFELIVTPEELSSLKSRGLNPKIISYGRPFIEIQNERQQNIIGQLPPGYLDYTEIIDEMNDFESSYPSICKVYDLTETYSISPTYEEKHIYAIKISDNVEEDEDEPTFLMVSCHHAREVITPVIALYSIDQFTSNYGSDPDITALVDEYEIWISPVWNPDGYEYVYYVDNMWRKNRQPYSPGVGVDLNRNYPFGWDSECSGSTDPNSETYKGPSPASEVETQTMIKFSNDQHFTKVLDYHSHGSEVLYGYSCHSHPFSSFFQSEATDISIAAGYGGSIRIPSAEGENYEWQIAFNGSYANLMETHTTFQPEYDSALAEAAQVWPATIWMLERPISVSGHVKDSLTGEPIMAKITIEDISFPNEEEFYSEQSYGRYHLFLPPGSYKLEFSSNNYNSKSQQVKITDTSSEILEIELDRLNEKPNNPSIDGPNEGVPGIEYCYTISSTDPDNDNLEYYIQWGDDNCEEWIGPYLSGEEFKINHSWDSQDMYFIKVKTRDIYGEESSWVTITINIPRTKGYDYLFIRLLERFSYSFRLFRNLIKFY
;
A
#
# COMPACT_ATOMS: atom_id res chain seq x y z
N MET A 1 46.89 16.65 -40.98
CA MET A 1 46.53 15.29 -41.49
C MET A 1 46.76 14.20 -40.45
N LEU A 2 47.78 14.23 -39.61
CA LEU A 2 48.03 13.21 -38.57
C LEU A 2 47.01 13.16 -37.43
N LYS A 3 46.38 14.30 -37.02
CA LYS A 3 45.37 14.30 -35.95
C LYS A 3 44.01 13.68 -36.34
N LYS A 4 43.68 13.59 -37.63
CA LYS A 4 42.44 12.90 -38.10
C LYS A 4 42.62 11.40 -38.24
N ILE A 5 43.85 10.89 -38.35
CA ILE A 5 44.15 9.46 -38.41
C ILE A 5 44.16 8.83 -37.00
N TYR A 6 44.57 9.62 -35.97
CA TYR A 6 44.52 9.14 -34.57
C TYR A 6 43.08 9.02 -34.02
N CYS A 7 42.15 9.89 -34.40
CA CYS A 7 40.76 9.74 -34.03
C CYS A 7 40.07 8.56 -34.70
N LEU A 8 40.44 8.21 -35.93
CA LEU A 8 39.85 7.07 -36.64
C LEU A 8 40.34 5.73 -36.09
N ILE A 9 41.57 5.67 -35.62
CA ILE A 9 42.12 4.45 -35.02
C ILE A 9 41.54 4.23 -33.60
N ILE A 10 41.30 5.29 -32.83
CA ILE A 10 40.66 5.19 -31.51
C ILE A 10 39.18 4.76 -31.64
N CYS A 11 38.43 5.28 -32.61
CA CYS A 11 37.06 4.85 -32.88
C CYS A 11 36.99 3.38 -33.36
N ILE A 12 37.98 2.89 -34.13
CA ILE A 12 37.96 1.50 -34.58
C ILE A 12 38.37 0.54 -33.44
N ILE A 13 39.21 0.98 -32.48
CA ILE A 13 39.54 0.18 -31.29
C ILE A 13 38.39 0.13 -30.30
N PHE A 14 37.55 1.18 -30.18
CA PHE A 14 36.34 1.17 -29.36
C PHE A 14 35.18 0.37 -29.99
N ILE A 15 35.11 0.23 -31.31
CA ILE A 15 34.11 -0.60 -31.97
C ILE A 15 34.51 -2.10 -31.94
N ILE A 16 35.79 -2.45 -31.80
CA ILE A 16 36.25 -3.84 -31.67
C ILE A 16 36.24 -4.31 -30.22
N SER A 17 36.22 -3.42 -29.22
CA SER A 17 36.10 -3.80 -27.80
C SER A 17 34.64 -3.93 -27.30
N SER A 18 33.65 -3.59 -28.12
CA SER A 18 32.23 -3.76 -27.80
C SER A 18 31.61 -5.07 -28.31
N PHE A 19 32.41 -5.91 -28.98
CA PHE A 19 32.11 -7.31 -29.21
C PHE A 19 32.84 -8.20 -28.21
N SER A 20 32.60 -7.95 -26.94
CA SER A 20 32.87 -8.98 -25.94
C SER A 20 31.77 -10.03 -26.05
N PHE A 21 32.13 -11.15 -26.60
CA PHE A 21 31.38 -12.39 -26.57
C PHE A 21 30.66 -12.55 -25.25
N LEU A 22 29.34 -12.44 -25.27
CA LEU A 22 28.53 -13.19 -24.34
C LEU A 22 28.90 -14.67 -24.54
N SER A 23 29.77 -15.19 -23.70
CA SER A 23 29.89 -16.61 -23.54
C SER A 23 28.56 -17.09 -23.03
N LEU A 24 27.73 -17.63 -23.91
CA LEU A 24 26.73 -18.62 -23.54
C LEU A 24 27.50 -19.65 -22.69
N GLY A 25 27.35 -19.53 -21.38
CA GLY A 25 27.72 -20.58 -20.46
C GLY A 25 26.94 -21.81 -20.93
N LYS A 26 27.65 -22.72 -21.63
CA LYS A 26 27.12 -24.05 -21.83
C LYS A 26 26.89 -24.62 -20.43
N ILE A 27 25.64 -24.61 -20.02
CA ILE A 27 25.16 -25.50 -18.97
C ILE A 27 25.37 -26.92 -19.58
N ASN A 28 26.51 -27.50 -19.31
CA ASN A 28 26.72 -28.91 -19.52
C ASN A 28 25.93 -29.67 -18.46
N ASN A 29 24.63 -29.80 -18.67
CA ASN A 29 23.90 -30.88 -18.04
C ASN A 29 24.30 -32.18 -18.74
N PRO A 30 24.75 -33.22 -18.02
CA PRO A 30 24.92 -34.53 -18.59
C PRO A 30 23.51 -35.00 -19.01
N ILE A 31 23.33 -35.24 -20.31
CA ILE A 31 22.18 -35.91 -20.88
C ILE A 31 22.17 -37.34 -20.35
N GLY A 32 21.64 -37.52 -19.15
CA GLY A 32 21.07 -38.78 -18.71
C GLY A 32 19.58 -38.69 -19.03
N SER A 33 18.97 -39.72 -19.53
CA SER A 33 17.57 -39.90 -19.82
C SER A 33 16.72 -39.55 -18.61
N ASN A 34 16.40 -38.27 -18.40
CA ASN A 34 15.36 -37.81 -17.44
C ASN A 34 14.16 -37.43 -18.27
N GLU A 35 13.04 -38.14 -18.01
CA GLU A 35 11.73 -37.65 -18.34
C GLU A 35 11.62 -36.20 -17.87
N THR A 36 11.19 -35.31 -18.73
CA THR A 36 11.11 -33.87 -18.53
C THR A 36 10.29 -33.56 -17.28
N LEU A 37 10.92 -32.87 -16.32
CA LEU A 37 10.32 -32.38 -15.06
C LEU A 37 9.38 -31.17 -15.31
N THR A 38 8.70 -31.09 -16.46
CA THR A 38 7.78 -30.01 -16.79
C THR A 38 6.34 -30.39 -16.49
N SER A 39 5.51 -29.39 -16.26
CA SER A 39 4.07 -29.55 -16.06
C SER A 39 3.42 -30.24 -17.26
N SER A 40 2.25 -30.86 -17.04
CA SER A 40 1.51 -31.56 -18.09
C SER A 40 0.05 -31.09 -18.12
N HIS A 41 -0.43 -30.72 -19.29
CA HIS A 41 -1.85 -30.54 -19.54
C HIS A 41 -2.47 -31.92 -19.82
N VAL A 42 -3.45 -32.30 -19.03
CA VAL A 42 -4.07 -33.61 -19.11
C VAL A 42 -5.60 -33.53 -19.11
N ILE A 43 -6.25 -34.53 -19.72
CA ILE A 43 -7.69 -34.71 -19.69
C ILE A 43 -8.05 -36.03 -19.01
N ILE A 44 -9.05 -36.01 -18.15
CA ILE A 44 -9.61 -37.19 -17.50
C ILE A 44 -11.03 -37.45 -18.03
N TYR A 45 -11.27 -38.66 -18.49
CA TYR A 45 -12.60 -39.13 -18.90
C TYR A 45 -13.15 -40.06 -17.82
N LYS A 46 -14.26 -39.68 -17.17
CA LYS A 46 -14.94 -40.48 -16.15
C LYS A 46 -16.45 -40.18 -16.10
N GLU A 47 -17.26 -41.14 -15.79
CA GLU A 47 -18.63 -40.89 -15.32
C GLU A 47 -18.58 -40.10 -14.01
N ASN A 48 -19.50 -39.15 -13.82
CA ASN A 48 -19.51 -38.19 -12.70
C ASN A 48 -18.26 -37.26 -12.66
N ALA A 49 -17.74 -36.88 -13.82
CA ALA A 49 -16.55 -36.04 -13.94
C ALA A 49 -16.64 -34.74 -13.12
N GLN A 50 -17.82 -34.09 -13.06
CA GLN A 50 -18.05 -32.89 -12.26
C GLN A 50 -17.73 -33.09 -10.77
N LYS A 51 -18.21 -34.19 -10.19
CA LYS A 51 -17.95 -34.52 -8.78
C LYS A 51 -16.46 -34.79 -8.55
N ILE A 52 -15.82 -35.57 -9.44
CA ILE A 52 -14.41 -35.92 -9.33
C ILE A 52 -13.54 -34.64 -9.46
N ALA A 53 -13.89 -33.74 -10.37
CA ALA A 53 -13.20 -32.45 -10.51
C ALA A 53 -13.33 -31.59 -9.24
N THR A 54 -14.53 -31.58 -8.61
CA THR A 54 -14.74 -30.87 -7.35
C THR A 54 -13.91 -31.49 -6.22
N ASP A 55 -13.90 -32.82 -6.09
CA ASP A 55 -13.13 -33.53 -5.06
C ASP A 55 -11.61 -33.28 -5.26
N LEU A 56 -11.10 -33.37 -6.50
CA LEU A 56 -9.68 -33.10 -6.81
C LEU A 56 -9.30 -31.65 -6.56
N ARG A 57 -10.17 -30.70 -6.87
CA ARG A 57 -9.94 -29.29 -6.58
C ARG A 57 -9.80 -29.05 -5.06
N SER A 58 -10.67 -29.65 -4.27
CA SER A 58 -10.55 -29.61 -2.80
C SER A 58 -9.25 -30.24 -2.28
N ASP A 59 -8.67 -31.17 -3.04
CA ASP A 59 -7.36 -31.76 -2.78
C ASP A 59 -6.18 -30.91 -3.31
N GLY A 60 -6.44 -29.73 -3.89
CA GLY A 60 -5.44 -28.78 -4.37
C GLY A 60 -4.97 -28.98 -5.80
N PHE A 61 -5.68 -29.77 -6.64
CA PHE A 61 -5.35 -29.88 -8.06
C PHE A 61 -5.86 -28.68 -8.85
N ASP A 62 -5.10 -28.26 -9.83
CA ASP A 62 -5.42 -27.13 -10.72
C ASP A 62 -6.36 -27.55 -11.85
N ILE A 63 -7.64 -27.51 -11.57
CA ILE A 63 -8.71 -27.90 -12.49
C ILE A 63 -9.08 -26.71 -13.40
N LEU A 64 -9.05 -26.89 -14.72
CA LEU A 64 -9.47 -25.91 -15.70
C LEU A 64 -11.01 -25.86 -15.74
N TYR A 65 -11.59 -24.90 -15.02
CA TYR A 65 -13.01 -24.86 -14.66
C TYR A 65 -13.96 -24.93 -15.88
N ASN A 66 -13.65 -24.17 -16.93
CA ASN A 66 -14.45 -24.10 -18.16
C ASN A 66 -14.42 -25.39 -19.01
N THR A 67 -13.57 -26.36 -18.67
CA THR A 67 -13.47 -27.65 -19.37
C THR A 67 -14.33 -28.74 -18.74
N ILE A 68 -14.95 -28.47 -17.58
CA ILE A 68 -15.71 -29.47 -16.83
C ILE A 68 -17.02 -29.80 -17.55
N THR A 69 -17.18 -31.06 -17.89
CA THR A 69 -18.40 -31.63 -18.48
C THR A 69 -18.95 -32.76 -17.60
N GLU A 70 -20.04 -33.40 -18.00
CA GLU A 70 -20.54 -34.59 -17.30
C GLU A 70 -19.57 -35.79 -17.34
N LYS A 71 -18.69 -35.84 -18.37
CA LYS A 71 -17.86 -37.00 -18.68
C LYS A 71 -16.36 -36.74 -18.75
N SER A 72 -15.94 -35.49 -18.65
CA SER A 72 -14.53 -35.12 -18.74
C SER A 72 -14.24 -33.80 -18.07
N PHE A 73 -12.97 -33.59 -17.71
CA PHE A 73 -12.41 -32.32 -17.31
C PHE A 73 -10.91 -32.31 -17.59
N GLU A 74 -10.35 -31.12 -17.69
CA GLU A 74 -8.92 -30.90 -17.93
C GLU A 74 -8.26 -30.27 -16.72
N LEU A 75 -6.96 -30.52 -16.56
CA LEU A 75 -6.17 -29.96 -15.48
C LEU A 75 -4.69 -29.84 -15.91
N ILE A 76 -4.01 -28.90 -15.30
CA ILE A 76 -2.54 -28.80 -15.36
C ILE A 76 -1.99 -29.49 -14.12
N VAL A 77 -0.98 -30.30 -14.29
CA VAL A 77 -0.41 -31.11 -13.20
C VAL A 77 1.10 -31.13 -13.23
N THR A 78 1.71 -31.14 -12.06
CA THR A 78 3.12 -31.45 -11.87
C THR A 78 3.38 -32.95 -12.14
N PRO A 79 4.63 -33.40 -12.34
CA PRO A 79 4.98 -34.82 -12.45
C PRO A 79 4.50 -35.63 -11.24
N GLU A 80 4.57 -35.06 -10.04
CA GLU A 80 4.13 -35.66 -8.78
C GLU A 80 2.60 -35.83 -8.73
N GLU A 81 1.87 -34.79 -9.11
CA GLU A 81 0.41 -34.83 -9.20
C GLU A 81 -0.07 -35.82 -10.26
N LEU A 82 0.62 -35.87 -11.41
CA LEU A 82 0.33 -36.87 -12.45
C LEU A 82 0.49 -38.30 -11.92
N SER A 83 1.52 -38.53 -11.11
CA SER A 83 1.75 -39.81 -10.45
C SER A 83 0.67 -40.12 -9.40
N SER A 84 0.24 -39.11 -8.64
CA SER A 84 -0.85 -39.19 -7.66
C SER A 84 -2.16 -39.56 -8.33
N LEU A 85 -2.55 -38.91 -9.43
CA LEU A 85 -3.77 -39.23 -10.20
C LEU A 85 -3.78 -40.70 -10.66
N LYS A 86 -2.66 -41.17 -11.20
CA LYS A 86 -2.51 -42.58 -11.62
C LYS A 86 -2.69 -43.55 -10.44
N SER A 87 -2.12 -43.23 -9.28
CA SER A 87 -2.26 -44.03 -8.07
C SER A 87 -3.69 -44.11 -7.54
N ARG A 88 -4.48 -43.05 -7.76
CA ARG A 88 -5.93 -42.99 -7.42
C ARG A 88 -6.82 -43.74 -8.43
N GLY A 89 -6.23 -44.37 -9.43
CA GLY A 89 -6.97 -45.11 -10.49
C GLY A 89 -7.65 -44.20 -11.51
N LEU A 90 -7.23 -42.95 -11.58
CA LEU A 90 -7.55 -42.04 -12.65
C LEU A 90 -6.51 -42.26 -13.76
N ASN A 91 -6.95 -42.30 -15.01
CA ASN A 91 -6.08 -42.52 -16.17
C ASN A 91 -6.02 -41.24 -17.00
N PRO A 92 -5.25 -40.23 -16.57
CA PRO A 92 -5.13 -39.00 -17.32
C PRO A 92 -4.49 -39.25 -18.68
N LYS A 93 -5.08 -38.67 -19.73
CA LYS A 93 -4.47 -38.59 -21.05
C LYS A 93 -3.72 -37.27 -21.14
N ILE A 94 -2.45 -37.34 -21.50
CA ILE A 94 -1.62 -36.15 -21.74
C ILE A 94 -2.06 -35.52 -23.06
N ILE A 95 -2.41 -34.22 -23.01
CA ILE A 95 -2.70 -33.37 -24.14
C ILE A 95 -1.39 -32.77 -24.65
N SER A 96 -0.60 -32.17 -23.74
CA SER A 96 0.70 -31.58 -24.04
C SER A 96 1.60 -31.55 -22.80
N TYR A 97 2.88 -31.36 -23.03
CA TYR A 97 3.89 -31.10 -21.99
C TYR A 97 4.31 -29.63 -22.05
N GLY A 98 4.69 -29.08 -20.90
CA GLY A 98 5.27 -27.76 -20.82
C GLY A 98 6.60 -27.68 -21.60
N ARG A 99 6.81 -26.55 -22.26
CA ARG A 99 8.01 -26.22 -23.03
C ARG A 99 8.21 -24.69 -23.05
N PRO A 100 9.39 -24.19 -23.47
CA PRO A 100 9.61 -22.75 -23.55
C PRO A 100 8.56 -22.03 -24.39
N PHE A 101 7.95 -20.98 -23.84
CA PHE A 101 6.93 -20.21 -24.56
C PHE A 101 7.49 -19.48 -25.79
N ILE A 102 8.75 -19.06 -25.72
CA ILE A 102 9.45 -18.46 -26.87
C ILE A 102 9.54 -19.41 -28.07
N GLU A 103 9.64 -20.72 -27.84
CA GLU A 103 9.62 -21.69 -28.94
C GLU A 103 8.23 -21.73 -29.60
N ILE A 104 7.18 -21.66 -28.80
CA ILE A 104 5.79 -21.60 -29.29
C ILE A 104 5.58 -20.34 -30.13
N GLN A 105 6.05 -19.19 -29.66
CA GLN A 105 5.98 -17.95 -30.40
C GLN A 105 6.74 -18.03 -31.74
N ASN A 106 7.95 -18.54 -31.70
CA ASN A 106 8.77 -18.70 -32.92
C ASN A 106 8.09 -19.61 -33.94
N GLU A 107 7.45 -20.70 -33.52
CA GLU A 107 6.68 -21.58 -34.41
C GLU A 107 5.47 -20.86 -35.04
N ARG A 108 4.76 -20.04 -34.25
CA ARG A 108 3.63 -19.22 -34.72
C ARG A 108 4.08 -18.21 -35.77
N GLN A 109 5.18 -17.50 -35.50
CA GLN A 109 5.74 -16.48 -36.39
C GLN A 109 6.28 -17.08 -37.71
N GLN A 110 6.88 -18.26 -37.70
CA GLN A 110 7.35 -18.93 -38.94
C GLN A 110 6.24 -19.24 -39.93
N ASN A 111 5.00 -19.32 -39.49
CA ASN A 111 3.83 -19.57 -40.35
C ASN A 111 3.25 -18.29 -41.01
N ILE A 112 3.81 -17.11 -40.66
CA ILE A 112 3.32 -15.83 -41.19
C ILE A 112 4.16 -15.41 -42.42
N ILE A 113 3.48 -15.19 -43.55
CA ILE A 113 4.12 -14.68 -44.76
C ILE A 113 4.04 -13.15 -44.74
N GLY A 114 5.13 -12.46 -44.43
CA GLY A 114 5.17 -11.00 -44.41
C GLY A 114 6.06 -10.44 -43.29
N GLN A 115 5.80 -9.20 -42.90
CA GLN A 115 6.44 -8.59 -41.72
C GLN A 115 5.91 -9.28 -40.47
N LEU A 116 6.80 -9.72 -39.60
CA LEU A 116 6.40 -10.35 -38.34
C LEU A 116 5.58 -9.35 -37.52
N PRO A 117 4.40 -9.74 -37.01
CA PRO A 117 3.69 -8.91 -36.02
C PRO A 117 4.51 -8.80 -34.74
N PRO A 118 4.28 -7.76 -33.92
CA PRO A 118 4.79 -7.77 -32.56
C PRO A 118 4.33 -9.04 -31.86
N GLY A 119 5.18 -9.60 -31.02
CA GLY A 119 4.90 -10.81 -30.23
C GLY A 119 4.72 -10.46 -28.76
N TYR A 120 4.53 -11.48 -27.97
CA TYR A 120 4.61 -11.34 -26.51
C TYR A 120 6.04 -10.95 -26.10
N LEU A 121 6.13 -10.05 -25.16
CA LEU A 121 7.39 -9.56 -24.59
C LEU A 121 7.84 -10.45 -23.42
N ASP A 122 9.14 -10.62 -23.26
CA ASP A 122 9.68 -11.18 -22.02
C ASP A 122 9.68 -10.15 -20.88
N TYR A 123 10.11 -10.58 -19.68
CA TYR A 123 10.08 -9.70 -18.52
C TYR A 123 10.93 -8.42 -18.73
N THR A 124 12.12 -8.54 -19.30
CA THR A 124 13.00 -7.39 -19.55
C THR A 124 12.41 -6.44 -20.59
N GLU A 125 11.87 -6.99 -21.66
CA GLU A 125 11.20 -6.23 -22.72
C GLU A 125 9.96 -5.49 -22.20
N ILE A 126 9.20 -6.06 -21.24
CA ILE A 126 8.07 -5.38 -20.58
C ILE A 126 8.56 -4.17 -19.78
N ILE A 127 9.65 -4.31 -19.02
CA ILE A 127 10.21 -3.19 -18.27
C ILE A 127 10.77 -2.10 -19.22
N ASP A 128 11.41 -2.50 -20.33
CA ASP A 128 11.85 -1.55 -21.35
C ASP A 128 10.68 -0.79 -21.95
N GLU A 129 9.54 -1.46 -22.26
CA GLU A 129 8.32 -0.83 -22.76
C GLU A 129 7.71 0.16 -21.75
N MET A 130 7.70 -0.20 -20.43
CA MET A 130 7.26 0.72 -19.37
C MET A 130 8.14 1.98 -19.33
N ASN A 131 9.45 1.84 -19.44
CA ASN A 131 10.39 2.98 -19.49
C ASN A 131 10.24 3.82 -20.76
N ASP A 132 9.85 3.21 -21.88
CA ASP A 132 9.54 3.93 -23.13
C ASP A 132 8.26 4.76 -22.97
N PHE A 133 7.24 4.28 -22.25
CA PHE A 133 6.06 5.08 -21.88
C PHE A 133 6.45 6.27 -20.99
N GLU A 134 7.22 6.06 -19.92
CA GLU A 134 7.70 7.15 -19.06
C GLU A 134 8.49 8.18 -19.88
N SER A 135 9.39 7.74 -20.74
CA SER A 135 10.19 8.62 -21.59
C SER A 135 9.34 9.42 -22.59
N SER A 136 8.24 8.83 -23.07
CA SER A 136 7.33 9.45 -24.04
C SER A 136 6.33 10.41 -23.39
N TYR A 137 5.92 10.13 -22.15
CA TYR A 137 4.91 10.88 -21.40
C TYR A 137 5.36 11.29 -20.00
N PRO A 138 6.55 11.92 -19.82
CA PRO A 138 7.18 12.13 -18.51
C PRO A 138 6.42 13.06 -17.57
N SER A 139 5.41 13.77 -18.03
CA SER A 139 4.59 14.64 -17.18
C SER A 139 3.44 13.92 -16.49
N ILE A 140 3.05 12.74 -16.99
CA ILE A 140 1.89 11.99 -16.48
C ILE A 140 2.21 10.52 -16.22
N CYS A 141 3.44 10.08 -16.46
CA CYS A 141 3.80 8.66 -16.43
C CYS A 141 5.16 8.47 -15.77
N LYS A 142 5.24 7.59 -14.76
CA LYS A 142 6.48 7.29 -14.02
C LYS A 142 6.53 5.83 -13.60
N VAL A 143 7.69 5.20 -13.82
CA VAL A 143 7.96 3.82 -13.42
C VAL A 143 8.56 3.79 -12.02
N TYR A 144 8.04 2.93 -11.17
CA TYR A 144 8.51 2.70 -9.81
C TYR A 144 9.00 1.26 -9.64
N ASP A 145 10.20 1.12 -9.12
CA ASP A 145 10.70 -0.13 -8.57
C ASP A 145 10.12 -0.32 -7.17
N LEU A 146 9.07 -1.12 -7.05
CA LEU A 146 8.38 -1.36 -5.78
C LEU A 146 9.26 -2.13 -4.78
N THR A 147 10.16 -2.99 -5.27
CA THR A 147 11.09 -3.74 -4.44
C THR A 147 12.04 -2.81 -3.71
N GLU A 148 12.61 -1.82 -4.41
CA GLU A 148 13.46 -0.79 -3.81
C GLU A 148 12.65 0.20 -2.96
N THR A 149 11.52 0.70 -3.48
CA THR A 149 10.66 1.68 -2.80
C THR A 149 10.25 1.20 -1.41
N TYR A 150 9.83 -0.06 -1.29
CA TYR A 150 9.38 -0.62 -0.01
C TYR A 150 10.49 -1.35 0.77
N SER A 151 11.73 -1.29 0.32
CA SER A 151 12.86 -1.96 0.97
C SER A 151 12.58 -3.45 1.24
N ILE A 152 12.04 -4.13 0.23
CA ILE A 152 11.82 -5.58 0.20
C ILE A 152 13.04 -6.22 -0.48
N SER A 153 13.37 -7.46 -0.12
CA SER A 153 14.37 -8.23 -0.85
C SER A 153 13.89 -8.51 -2.28
N PRO A 154 14.78 -8.56 -3.27
CA PRO A 154 14.44 -9.11 -4.58
C PRO A 154 13.83 -10.51 -4.47
N THR A 155 13.16 -10.94 -5.53
CA THR A 155 12.61 -12.30 -5.66
C THR A 155 13.72 -13.36 -5.57
N TYR A 156 13.34 -14.62 -5.52
CA TYR A 156 14.32 -15.72 -5.41
C TYR A 156 15.36 -15.73 -6.57
N GLU A 157 14.95 -15.38 -7.79
CA GLU A 157 15.83 -15.27 -8.95
C GLU A 157 16.37 -13.84 -9.17
N GLU A 158 16.44 -13.04 -8.08
CA GLU A 158 17.03 -11.69 -8.03
C GLU A 158 16.32 -10.66 -8.93
N LYS A 159 15.00 -10.79 -9.12
CA LYS A 159 14.20 -9.82 -9.87
C LYS A 159 13.47 -8.84 -8.97
N HIS A 160 13.12 -7.71 -9.54
CA HIS A 160 12.34 -6.67 -8.90
C HIS A 160 10.90 -6.66 -9.41
N ILE A 161 9.99 -6.04 -8.69
CA ILE A 161 8.61 -5.84 -9.08
C ILE A 161 8.42 -4.37 -9.42
N TYR A 162 7.83 -4.10 -10.59
CA TYR A 162 7.64 -2.74 -11.09
C TYR A 162 6.16 -2.42 -11.26
N ALA A 163 5.82 -1.15 -11.02
CA ALA A 163 4.55 -0.58 -11.42
C ALA A 163 4.78 0.78 -12.09
N ILE A 164 3.85 1.19 -12.93
CA ILE A 164 3.82 2.50 -13.54
C ILE A 164 2.67 3.30 -12.91
N LYS A 165 2.95 4.52 -12.46
CA LYS A 165 1.96 5.50 -12.03
C LYS A 165 1.58 6.36 -13.23
N ILE A 166 0.28 6.64 -13.40
CA ILE A 166 -0.27 7.56 -14.39
C ILE A 166 -1.19 8.51 -13.64
N SER A 167 -0.89 9.82 -13.67
CA SER A 167 -1.60 10.91 -12.99
C SER A 167 -1.16 12.22 -13.60
N ASP A 168 -1.94 13.28 -13.50
CA ASP A 168 -1.59 14.62 -14.00
C ASP A 168 -0.41 15.25 -13.24
N ASN A 169 -0.19 14.86 -11.96
CA ASN A 169 0.94 15.26 -11.12
C ASN A 169 1.76 14.04 -10.65
N VAL A 170 2.29 13.28 -11.57
CA VAL A 170 2.88 11.94 -11.34
C VAL A 170 4.02 11.88 -10.30
N GLU A 171 4.70 13.01 -10.00
CA GLU A 171 5.77 13.09 -9.00
C GLU A 171 5.25 13.31 -7.57
N GLU A 172 4.00 13.71 -7.41
CA GLU A 172 3.39 14.02 -6.13
C GLU A 172 2.46 12.87 -5.71
N ASP A 173 2.30 12.68 -4.42
CA ASP A 173 1.23 11.89 -3.82
C ASP A 173 0.07 12.86 -3.53
N GLU A 174 -1.09 12.66 -4.14
CA GLU A 174 -2.19 13.61 -4.09
C GLU A 174 -3.36 13.07 -3.26
N ASP A 175 -4.18 13.99 -2.77
CA ASP A 175 -5.40 13.65 -2.04
C ASP A 175 -6.51 13.21 -3.01
N GLU A 176 -6.25 12.16 -3.77
CA GLU A 176 -7.09 11.62 -4.83
C GLU A 176 -7.36 10.13 -4.65
N PRO A 177 -8.48 9.61 -5.17
CA PRO A 177 -8.72 8.17 -5.18
C PRO A 177 -7.67 7.45 -6.04
N THR A 178 -7.26 6.28 -5.58
CA THR A 178 -6.24 5.47 -6.22
C THR A 178 -6.84 4.24 -6.90
N PHE A 179 -6.33 3.87 -8.08
CA PHE A 179 -6.73 2.68 -8.82
C PHE A 179 -5.52 1.76 -9.05
N LEU A 180 -5.65 0.47 -8.76
CA LEU A 180 -4.64 -0.53 -9.06
C LEU A 180 -5.14 -1.50 -10.12
N MET A 181 -4.38 -1.64 -11.21
CA MET A 181 -4.45 -2.74 -12.14
C MET A 181 -3.23 -3.63 -11.93
N VAL A 182 -3.44 -4.88 -11.58
CA VAL A 182 -2.37 -5.86 -11.42
C VAL A 182 -2.60 -7.06 -12.33
N SER A 183 -1.51 -7.65 -12.81
CA SER A 183 -1.53 -8.74 -13.77
C SER A 183 -0.47 -9.78 -13.44
N CYS A 184 -0.68 -10.99 -13.95
CA CYS A 184 0.31 -12.05 -13.93
C CYS A 184 0.78 -12.50 -12.53
N HIS A 185 -0.16 -12.69 -11.59
CA HIS A 185 0.09 -13.46 -10.38
C HIS A 185 0.46 -14.91 -10.72
N HIS A 186 -0.20 -15.48 -11.72
CA HIS A 186 0.14 -16.80 -12.24
C HIS A 186 0.95 -16.65 -13.53
N ALA A 187 2.13 -17.18 -13.51
CA ALA A 187 3.14 -16.96 -14.52
C ALA A 187 2.72 -17.33 -15.96
N ARG A 188 1.93 -18.40 -16.14
CA ARG A 188 1.48 -18.89 -17.45
C ARG A 188 0.42 -18.01 -18.14
N GLU A 189 -0.13 -17.04 -17.45
CA GLU A 189 -1.21 -16.17 -17.90
C GLU A 189 -0.66 -14.98 -18.71
N VAL A 190 0.14 -15.28 -19.73
CA VAL A 190 0.93 -14.28 -20.47
C VAL A 190 0.08 -13.26 -21.26
N ILE A 191 -1.22 -13.51 -21.42
CA ILE A 191 -2.15 -12.53 -22.00
C ILE A 191 -2.33 -11.32 -21.10
N THR A 192 -2.24 -11.48 -19.77
CA THR A 192 -2.56 -10.42 -18.82
C THR A 192 -1.58 -9.25 -18.83
N PRO A 193 -0.25 -9.42 -18.99
CA PRO A 193 0.67 -8.32 -19.29
C PRO A 193 0.33 -7.54 -20.57
N VAL A 194 -0.21 -8.21 -21.61
CA VAL A 194 -0.63 -7.52 -22.86
C VAL A 194 -1.78 -6.57 -22.58
N ILE A 195 -2.74 -6.97 -21.73
CA ILE A 195 -3.86 -6.13 -21.30
C ILE A 195 -3.37 -4.93 -20.50
N ALA A 196 -2.42 -5.15 -19.59
CA ALA A 196 -1.83 -4.09 -18.78
C ALA A 196 -1.09 -3.06 -19.65
N LEU A 197 -0.22 -3.49 -20.56
CA LEU A 197 0.50 -2.60 -21.48
C LEU A 197 -0.45 -1.85 -22.43
N TYR A 198 -1.50 -2.53 -22.93
CA TYR A 198 -2.55 -1.88 -23.69
C TYR A 198 -3.24 -0.77 -22.90
N SER A 199 -3.54 -1.02 -21.62
CA SER A 199 -4.18 -0.03 -20.74
C SER A 199 -3.27 1.17 -20.49
N ILE A 200 -1.96 0.96 -20.28
CA ILE A 200 -0.96 2.04 -20.18
C ILE A 200 -0.99 2.91 -21.45
N ASP A 201 -0.95 2.28 -22.64
CA ASP A 201 -1.02 3.01 -23.91
C ASP A 201 -2.32 3.81 -24.03
N GLN A 202 -3.47 3.23 -23.66
CA GLN A 202 -4.75 3.93 -23.75
C GLN A 202 -4.82 5.16 -22.84
N PHE A 203 -4.34 5.09 -21.60
CA PHE A 203 -4.31 6.23 -20.71
C PHE A 203 -3.33 7.30 -21.18
N THR A 204 -2.11 6.92 -21.55
CA THR A 204 -1.05 7.88 -21.87
C THR A 204 -1.20 8.53 -23.23
N SER A 205 -1.53 7.75 -24.29
CA SER A 205 -1.63 8.27 -25.67
C SER A 205 -2.90 9.10 -25.91
N ASN A 206 -3.96 8.89 -25.12
CA ASN A 206 -5.23 9.61 -25.22
C ASN A 206 -5.35 10.79 -24.26
N TYR A 207 -4.46 10.93 -23.28
CA TYR A 207 -4.42 12.09 -22.36
C TYR A 207 -4.28 13.40 -23.15
N GLY A 208 -5.11 14.39 -22.80
CA GLY A 208 -5.15 15.70 -23.48
C GLY A 208 -5.84 15.67 -24.86
N SER A 209 -6.20 14.49 -25.40
CA SER A 209 -6.89 14.36 -26.68
C SER A 209 -8.31 13.77 -26.55
N ASP A 210 -8.49 12.83 -25.65
CA ASP A 210 -9.79 12.28 -25.26
C ASP A 210 -10.22 12.92 -23.93
N PRO A 211 -11.37 13.64 -23.87
CA PRO A 211 -11.82 14.31 -22.65
C PRO A 211 -12.14 13.36 -21.49
N ASP A 212 -12.66 12.16 -21.80
CA ASP A 212 -13.07 11.19 -20.76
C ASP A 212 -11.82 10.56 -20.13
N ILE A 213 -10.84 10.16 -20.94
CA ILE A 213 -9.55 9.65 -20.43
C ILE A 213 -8.78 10.73 -19.67
N THR A 214 -8.79 11.98 -20.19
CA THR A 214 -8.14 13.10 -19.53
C THR A 214 -8.73 13.32 -18.14
N ALA A 215 -10.06 13.33 -18.01
CA ALA A 215 -10.73 13.49 -16.74
C ALA A 215 -10.39 12.38 -15.73
N LEU A 216 -10.25 11.13 -16.19
CA LEU A 216 -9.89 10.01 -15.33
C LEU A 216 -8.44 10.10 -14.84
N VAL A 217 -7.51 10.55 -15.67
CA VAL A 217 -6.10 10.73 -15.28
C VAL A 217 -5.93 11.97 -14.38
N ASP A 218 -6.79 13.00 -14.53
CA ASP A 218 -6.83 14.19 -13.67
C ASP A 218 -7.57 13.93 -12.32
N GLU A 219 -8.28 12.81 -12.16
CA GLU A 219 -9.09 12.49 -10.96
C GLU A 219 -8.49 11.34 -10.14
N TYR A 220 -7.62 10.52 -10.74
CA TYR A 220 -7.11 9.29 -10.13
C TYR A 220 -5.60 9.18 -10.22
N GLU A 221 -5.00 8.68 -9.17
CA GLU A 221 -3.68 8.06 -9.27
C GLU A 221 -3.83 6.61 -9.76
N ILE A 222 -3.50 6.38 -11.03
CA ILE A 222 -3.65 5.08 -11.69
C ILE A 222 -2.32 4.33 -11.64
N TRP A 223 -2.31 3.17 -10.97
CA TRP A 223 -1.17 2.30 -10.85
C TRP A 223 -1.38 1.01 -11.64
N ILE A 224 -0.42 0.65 -12.50
CA ILE A 224 -0.49 -0.57 -13.31
C ILE A 224 0.79 -1.37 -13.15
N SER A 225 0.66 -2.64 -12.74
CA SER A 225 1.77 -3.59 -12.66
C SER A 225 1.56 -4.76 -13.64
N PRO A 226 2.27 -4.80 -14.76
CA PRO A 226 2.07 -5.81 -15.79
C PRO A 226 2.51 -7.22 -15.38
N VAL A 227 3.54 -7.37 -14.52
CA VAL A 227 4.09 -8.67 -14.12
C VAL A 227 4.34 -8.70 -12.63
N TRP A 228 3.39 -9.31 -11.89
CA TRP A 228 3.51 -9.45 -10.44
C TRP A 228 4.39 -10.64 -10.02
N ASN A 229 4.55 -11.64 -10.87
CA ASN A 229 5.36 -12.84 -10.66
C ASN A 229 6.53 -12.91 -11.66
N PRO A 230 7.57 -12.10 -11.49
CA PRO A 230 8.63 -11.98 -12.50
C PRO A 230 9.47 -13.24 -12.66
N ASP A 231 9.76 -13.97 -11.58
CA ASP A 231 10.52 -15.23 -11.65
C ASP A 231 9.75 -16.32 -12.40
N GLY A 232 8.47 -16.48 -12.07
CA GLY A 232 7.61 -17.43 -12.74
C GLY A 232 7.40 -17.08 -14.21
N TYR A 233 7.20 -15.79 -14.52
CA TYR A 233 6.99 -15.32 -15.88
C TYR A 233 8.19 -15.61 -16.79
N GLU A 234 9.40 -15.35 -16.33
CA GLU A 234 10.60 -15.68 -17.09
C GLU A 234 10.78 -17.19 -17.24
N TYR A 235 10.44 -17.97 -16.20
CA TYR A 235 10.45 -19.43 -16.28
C TYR A 235 9.44 -19.95 -17.32
N VAL A 236 8.25 -19.37 -17.42
CA VAL A 236 7.29 -19.65 -18.48
C VAL A 236 7.88 -19.36 -19.85
N TYR A 237 8.53 -18.21 -19.98
CA TYR A 237 9.04 -17.76 -21.26
C TYR A 237 10.13 -18.66 -21.82
N TYR A 238 11.05 -19.13 -20.94
CA TYR A 238 12.27 -19.84 -21.37
C TYR A 238 12.33 -21.33 -21.02
N VAL A 239 11.40 -21.86 -20.18
CA VAL A 239 11.51 -23.24 -19.70
C VAL A 239 10.20 -24.03 -19.80
N ASP A 240 9.12 -23.59 -19.13
CA ASP A 240 7.85 -24.33 -19.02
C ASP A 240 6.64 -23.38 -19.10
N ASN A 241 6.03 -23.30 -20.27
CA ASN A 241 4.89 -22.43 -20.53
C ASN A 241 3.64 -22.75 -19.70
N MET A 242 3.61 -23.85 -18.98
CA MET A 242 2.48 -24.22 -18.11
C MET A 242 2.73 -23.90 -16.64
N TRP A 243 3.91 -23.37 -16.29
CA TRP A 243 4.28 -23.01 -14.92
C TRP A 243 3.37 -21.90 -14.37
N ARG A 244 2.84 -22.11 -13.15
CA ARG A 244 1.88 -21.21 -12.50
C ARG A 244 2.50 -20.34 -11.40
N LYS A 245 3.27 -21.00 -10.50
CA LYS A 245 3.75 -20.48 -9.22
C LYS A 245 4.93 -19.50 -9.36
N ASN A 246 5.39 -18.89 -8.27
CA ASN A 246 6.69 -18.25 -8.23
C ASN A 246 7.81 -19.31 -8.23
N ARG A 247 9.07 -18.92 -7.95
CA ARG A 247 10.20 -19.83 -8.05
C ARG A 247 10.89 -20.14 -6.71
N GLN A 248 10.39 -19.64 -5.59
CA GLN A 248 10.94 -19.91 -4.27
C GLN A 248 10.92 -21.41 -3.95
N PRO A 249 12.08 -22.05 -3.62
CA PRO A 249 12.10 -23.49 -3.37
C PRO A 249 11.54 -23.84 -1.98
N TYR A 250 10.66 -24.84 -1.96
CA TYR A 250 10.12 -25.46 -0.74
C TYR A 250 10.22 -26.98 -0.88
N SER A 251 11.25 -27.58 -0.26
CA SER A 251 11.47 -29.03 -0.37
C SER A 251 10.25 -29.85 0.15
N PRO A 252 9.70 -30.79 -0.67
CA PRO A 252 10.22 -31.32 -1.92
C PRO A 252 9.81 -30.52 -3.19
N GLY A 253 8.92 -29.55 -3.09
CA GLY A 253 8.42 -28.78 -4.22
C GLY A 253 9.16 -27.48 -4.49
N VAL A 254 8.72 -26.75 -5.51
CA VAL A 254 9.19 -25.42 -5.89
C VAL A 254 7.99 -24.51 -6.13
N GLY A 255 8.10 -23.29 -5.63
CA GLY A 255 7.14 -22.21 -5.87
C GLY A 255 5.90 -22.26 -4.96
N VAL A 256 5.32 -21.10 -4.79
CA VAL A 256 4.04 -20.82 -4.11
C VAL A 256 3.08 -20.24 -5.14
N ASP A 257 1.82 -20.63 -5.07
CA ASP A 257 0.73 -19.94 -5.76
C ASP A 257 0.51 -18.59 -5.07
N LEU A 258 0.99 -17.51 -5.68
CA LEU A 258 0.94 -16.17 -5.09
C LEU A 258 -0.50 -15.74 -4.78
N ASN A 259 -1.45 -16.14 -5.63
CA ASN A 259 -2.87 -15.86 -5.42
C ASN A 259 -3.57 -16.87 -4.48
N ARG A 260 -2.80 -17.47 -3.57
CA ARG A 260 -3.22 -18.25 -2.40
C ARG A 260 -2.42 -17.86 -1.15
N ASN A 261 -1.52 -16.88 -1.26
CA ASN A 261 -0.59 -16.52 -0.20
C ASN A 261 -0.99 -15.26 0.58
N TYR A 262 -2.08 -14.59 0.19
CA TYR A 262 -2.59 -13.41 0.91
C TYR A 262 -3.24 -13.79 2.24
N PRO A 263 -3.16 -12.92 3.27
CA PRO A 263 -3.59 -13.26 4.64
C PRO A 263 -5.07 -13.57 4.80
N PHE A 264 -5.96 -12.90 4.04
CA PHE A 264 -7.40 -13.15 4.13
C PHE A 264 -7.73 -14.59 3.70
N GLY A 265 -8.45 -15.31 4.54
CA GLY A 265 -8.87 -16.69 4.24
C GLY A 265 -7.75 -17.73 4.13
N TRP A 266 -6.49 -17.37 4.41
CA TRP A 266 -5.35 -18.30 4.27
C TRP A 266 -5.47 -19.55 5.12
N ASP A 267 -6.07 -19.45 6.31
CA ASP A 267 -6.32 -20.58 7.23
C ASP A 267 -7.70 -21.24 7.04
N SER A 268 -8.49 -20.76 6.06
CA SER A 268 -9.84 -21.29 5.82
C SER A 268 -9.82 -22.72 5.24
N GLU A 269 -10.95 -23.40 5.32
CA GLU A 269 -11.16 -24.71 4.68
C GLU A 269 -11.11 -24.62 3.14
N CYS A 270 -11.31 -23.42 2.59
CA CYS A 270 -11.26 -23.14 1.15
C CYS A 270 -9.90 -22.61 0.67
N SER A 271 -8.89 -22.55 1.54
CA SER A 271 -7.57 -22.06 1.15
C SER A 271 -6.84 -23.01 0.19
N GLY A 272 -5.72 -22.56 -0.38
CA GLY A 272 -4.88 -23.38 -1.25
C GLY A 272 -4.28 -24.62 -0.57
N SER A 273 -3.62 -25.45 -1.34
CA SER A 273 -2.97 -26.69 -0.87
C SER A 273 -1.84 -26.41 0.13
N THR A 274 -1.65 -27.33 1.09
CA THR A 274 -0.48 -27.35 1.99
C THR A 274 0.65 -28.25 1.48
N ASP A 275 0.48 -28.94 0.34
CA ASP A 275 1.54 -29.74 -0.28
C ASP A 275 2.40 -28.88 -1.20
N PRO A 276 3.71 -28.72 -0.94
CA PRO A 276 4.62 -27.94 -1.79
C PRO A 276 4.71 -28.41 -3.25
N ASN A 277 4.34 -29.66 -3.54
CA ASN A 277 4.30 -30.19 -4.91
C ASN A 277 3.04 -29.77 -5.69
N SER A 278 2.03 -29.25 -5.01
CA SER A 278 0.77 -28.82 -5.65
C SER A 278 0.93 -27.53 -6.44
N GLU A 279 0.24 -27.42 -7.56
CA GLU A 279 0.11 -26.18 -8.33
C GLU A 279 -0.54 -25.03 -7.54
N THR A 280 -1.36 -25.37 -6.54
CA THR A 280 -2.06 -24.40 -5.69
C THR A 280 -1.47 -24.29 -4.28
N TYR A 281 -0.17 -24.61 -4.11
CA TYR A 281 0.50 -24.51 -2.81
C TYR A 281 0.50 -23.08 -2.28
N LYS A 282 -0.10 -22.87 -1.11
CA LYS A 282 -0.33 -21.56 -0.50
C LYS A 282 0.85 -20.98 0.29
N GLY A 283 2.00 -21.68 0.31
CA GLY A 283 3.16 -21.29 1.12
C GLY A 283 3.12 -21.80 2.55
N PRO A 284 4.22 -21.64 3.31
CA PRO A 284 4.33 -22.11 4.70
C PRO A 284 3.60 -21.24 5.71
N SER A 285 3.29 -20.00 5.36
CA SER A 285 2.52 -19.05 6.15
C SER A 285 1.88 -17.99 5.25
N PRO A 286 0.87 -17.25 5.71
CA PRO A 286 0.36 -16.11 4.97
C PRO A 286 1.49 -15.10 4.74
N ALA A 287 1.50 -14.47 3.58
CA ALA A 287 2.52 -13.50 3.14
C ALA A 287 3.97 -14.02 3.30
N SER A 288 4.19 -15.32 3.05
CA SER A 288 5.54 -15.88 3.07
C SER A 288 6.41 -15.38 1.91
N GLU A 289 5.81 -15.03 0.78
CA GLU A 289 6.50 -14.65 -0.44
C GLU A 289 6.79 -13.14 -0.49
N VAL A 290 7.93 -12.78 -1.04
CA VAL A 290 8.34 -11.37 -1.17
C VAL A 290 7.39 -10.59 -2.08
N GLU A 291 6.84 -11.25 -3.10
CA GLU A 291 5.84 -10.69 -4.00
C GLU A 291 4.56 -10.31 -3.25
N THR A 292 4.08 -11.19 -2.37
CA THR A 292 2.91 -10.91 -1.51
C THR A 292 3.21 -9.80 -0.50
N GLN A 293 4.40 -9.79 0.11
CA GLN A 293 4.82 -8.75 1.05
C GLN A 293 4.92 -7.37 0.35
N THR A 294 5.38 -7.35 -0.89
CA THR A 294 5.44 -6.12 -1.70
C THR A 294 4.03 -5.57 -1.93
N MET A 295 3.06 -6.41 -2.33
CA MET A 295 1.67 -5.98 -2.50
C MET A 295 1.08 -5.40 -1.22
N ILE A 296 1.30 -6.07 -0.09
CA ILE A 296 0.78 -5.63 1.21
C ILE A 296 1.34 -4.25 1.58
N LYS A 297 2.65 -4.02 1.41
CA LYS A 297 3.25 -2.71 1.70
C LYS A 297 2.76 -1.64 0.73
N PHE A 298 2.71 -1.96 -0.55
CA PHE A 298 2.24 -1.08 -1.60
C PHE A 298 0.78 -0.65 -1.36
N SER A 299 -0.09 -1.60 -1.07
CA SER A 299 -1.50 -1.32 -0.81
C SER A 299 -1.74 -0.57 0.51
N ASN A 300 -0.94 -0.85 1.54
CA ASN A 300 -1.02 -0.11 2.80
C ASN A 300 -0.55 1.35 2.66
N ASP A 301 0.38 1.62 1.76
CA ASP A 301 0.90 2.96 1.47
C ASP A 301 -0.08 3.74 0.59
N GLN A 302 -0.51 3.14 -0.52
CA GLN A 302 -1.36 3.80 -1.52
C GLN A 302 -2.86 3.78 -1.17
N HIS A 303 -3.28 2.90 -0.28
CA HIS A 303 -4.68 2.74 0.16
C HIS A 303 -5.67 2.66 -1.01
N PHE A 304 -5.47 1.67 -1.90
CA PHE A 304 -6.20 1.56 -3.16
C PHE A 304 -7.72 1.58 -2.99
N THR A 305 -8.34 2.57 -3.60
CA THR A 305 -9.80 2.72 -3.63
C THR A 305 -10.44 1.66 -4.49
N LYS A 306 -9.85 1.36 -5.66
CA LYS A 306 -10.35 0.37 -6.62
C LYS A 306 -9.22 -0.53 -7.10
N VAL A 307 -9.52 -1.83 -7.27
CA VAL A 307 -8.53 -2.82 -7.73
C VAL A 307 -9.13 -3.74 -8.78
N LEU A 308 -8.44 -3.90 -9.90
CA LEU A 308 -8.75 -4.87 -10.94
C LEU A 308 -7.56 -5.82 -11.13
N ASP A 309 -7.77 -7.07 -10.73
CA ASP A 309 -6.77 -8.13 -10.80
C ASP A 309 -7.02 -9.00 -12.05
N TYR A 310 -6.15 -8.87 -13.04
CA TYR A 310 -6.29 -9.58 -14.30
C TYR A 310 -5.65 -10.97 -14.27
N HIS A 311 -6.47 -11.95 -14.52
CA HIS A 311 -6.12 -13.36 -14.65
C HIS A 311 -6.55 -13.94 -15.99
N SER A 312 -6.21 -15.17 -16.25
CA SER A 312 -6.76 -16.00 -17.31
C SER A 312 -6.78 -17.47 -16.85
N HIS A 313 -7.70 -18.31 -17.38
CA HIS A 313 -8.68 -18.04 -18.41
C HIS A 313 -10.10 -18.38 -17.94
N GLY A 314 -11.10 -17.65 -18.45
CA GLY A 314 -12.49 -17.93 -18.09
C GLY A 314 -13.52 -17.11 -18.89
N SER A 315 -13.17 -15.88 -19.31
CA SER A 315 -14.10 -14.87 -19.82
C SER A 315 -15.22 -14.60 -18.81
N GLU A 316 -14.86 -14.32 -17.57
CA GLU A 316 -15.78 -14.11 -16.46
C GLU A 316 -15.16 -13.18 -15.39
N VAL A 317 -16.01 -12.68 -14.46
CA VAL A 317 -15.59 -11.85 -13.35
C VAL A 317 -15.89 -12.56 -12.02
N LEU A 318 -14.92 -12.57 -11.11
CA LEU A 318 -15.04 -13.13 -9.78
C LEU A 318 -15.40 -12.05 -8.77
N TYR A 319 -16.26 -12.41 -7.80
CA TYR A 319 -16.71 -11.51 -6.76
C TYR A 319 -16.87 -12.21 -5.41
N GLY A 320 -16.80 -11.45 -4.33
CA GLY A 320 -17.00 -11.94 -2.97
C GLY A 320 -15.96 -12.98 -2.55
N TYR A 321 -16.34 -13.89 -1.68
CA TYR A 321 -15.47 -14.90 -1.06
C TYR A 321 -15.96 -16.31 -1.31
N SER A 322 -15.06 -17.29 -1.20
CA SER A 322 -15.38 -18.69 -1.42
C SER A 322 -16.11 -19.33 -0.23
N CYS A 323 -15.51 -19.30 0.96
CA CYS A 323 -16.04 -19.90 2.19
C CYS A 323 -16.74 -18.89 3.09
N HIS A 324 -16.39 -17.63 3.01
CA HIS A 324 -16.98 -16.60 3.84
C HIS A 324 -18.14 -15.90 3.14
N SER A 325 -19.16 -15.56 3.92
CA SER A 325 -20.32 -14.82 3.40
C SER A 325 -20.16 -13.35 3.69
N HIS A 326 -20.00 -12.52 2.66
CA HIS A 326 -19.96 -11.06 2.82
C HIS A 326 -21.38 -10.50 3.01
N PRO A 327 -21.62 -9.54 3.94
CA PRO A 327 -22.95 -8.96 4.19
C PRO A 327 -23.58 -8.35 2.93
N PHE A 328 -22.77 -7.83 2.03
CA PHE A 328 -23.19 -7.21 0.78
C PHE A 328 -22.97 -8.09 -0.45
N SER A 329 -22.99 -9.41 -0.31
CA SER A 329 -22.71 -10.37 -1.40
C SER A 329 -23.57 -10.12 -2.64
N SER A 330 -24.87 -9.79 -2.48
CA SER A 330 -25.76 -9.48 -3.61
C SER A 330 -25.39 -8.21 -4.34
N PHE A 331 -24.82 -7.22 -3.64
CA PHE A 331 -24.31 -6.00 -4.24
C PHE A 331 -23.07 -6.31 -5.10
N PHE A 332 -22.06 -6.97 -4.54
CA PHE A 332 -20.88 -7.38 -5.30
C PHE A 332 -21.21 -8.28 -6.50
N GLN A 333 -22.22 -9.15 -6.36
CA GLN A 333 -22.72 -9.96 -7.47
C GLN A 333 -23.28 -9.10 -8.61
N SER A 334 -24.06 -8.07 -8.28
CA SER A 334 -24.59 -7.13 -9.29
C SER A 334 -23.49 -6.37 -9.98
N GLU A 335 -22.56 -5.80 -9.18
CA GLU A 335 -21.42 -5.03 -9.70
C GLU A 335 -20.53 -5.88 -10.62
N ALA A 336 -20.18 -7.09 -10.22
CA ALA A 336 -19.41 -8.02 -11.07
C ALA A 336 -20.15 -8.38 -12.37
N THR A 337 -21.49 -8.46 -12.33
CA THR A 337 -22.30 -8.67 -13.53
C THR A 337 -22.16 -7.51 -14.50
N ASP A 338 -22.21 -6.28 -14.01
CA ASP A 338 -22.09 -5.08 -14.83
C ASP A 338 -20.66 -4.94 -15.40
N ILE A 339 -19.63 -5.22 -14.61
CA ILE A 339 -18.22 -5.29 -15.06
C ILE A 339 -18.08 -6.34 -16.18
N SER A 340 -18.66 -7.54 -15.99
CA SER A 340 -18.63 -8.62 -16.98
C SER A 340 -19.35 -8.23 -18.28
N ILE A 341 -20.43 -7.49 -18.20
CA ILE A 341 -21.13 -6.95 -19.37
C ILE A 341 -20.23 -5.92 -20.08
N ALA A 342 -19.60 -5.01 -19.36
CA ALA A 342 -18.67 -4.02 -19.90
C ALA A 342 -17.45 -4.67 -20.56
N ALA A 343 -16.94 -5.78 -20.00
CA ALA A 343 -15.86 -6.60 -20.57
C ALA A 343 -16.30 -7.42 -21.81
N GLY A 344 -17.58 -7.36 -22.22
CA GLY A 344 -18.09 -8.16 -23.34
C GLY A 344 -18.32 -9.64 -23.03
N TYR A 345 -18.33 -10.04 -21.75
CA TYR A 345 -18.53 -11.42 -21.29
C TYR A 345 -20.01 -11.77 -21.01
N GLY A 346 -20.92 -10.83 -21.28
CA GLY A 346 -22.37 -11.08 -21.24
C GLY A 346 -22.93 -11.36 -19.85
N GLY A 347 -22.26 -10.93 -18.79
CA GLY A 347 -22.67 -11.13 -17.41
C GLY A 347 -22.19 -12.46 -16.80
N SER A 348 -21.17 -13.10 -17.37
CA SER A 348 -20.56 -14.31 -16.80
C SER A 348 -19.80 -13.96 -15.51
N ILE A 349 -20.21 -14.53 -14.40
CA ILE A 349 -19.64 -14.29 -13.08
C ILE A 349 -19.60 -15.58 -12.26
N ARG A 350 -18.69 -15.64 -11.27
CA ARG A 350 -18.69 -16.68 -10.24
C ARG A 350 -18.04 -16.20 -8.93
N ILE A 351 -18.25 -16.93 -7.86
CA ILE A 351 -17.42 -16.81 -6.65
C ILE A 351 -16.06 -17.49 -6.90
N PRO A 352 -14.99 -17.11 -6.17
CA PRO A 352 -13.67 -17.73 -6.31
C PRO A 352 -13.71 -19.23 -5.96
N SER A 353 -12.69 -19.95 -6.41
CA SER A 353 -12.56 -21.38 -6.15
C SER A 353 -11.82 -21.71 -4.86
N ALA A 354 -11.10 -20.74 -4.34
CA ALA A 354 -10.35 -20.83 -3.09
C ALA A 354 -10.20 -19.41 -2.51
N GLU A 355 -9.79 -19.30 -1.26
CA GLU A 355 -9.45 -18.07 -0.56
C GLU A 355 -7.94 -17.89 -0.42
N GLY A 356 -7.52 -16.70 -0.03
CA GLY A 356 -6.12 -16.27 0.00
C GLY A 356 -5.71 -15.52 -1.27
N GLU A 357 -6.68 -14.97 -2.01
CA GLU A 357 -6.50 -14.22 -3.24
C GLU A 357 -6.25 -12.72 -2.97
N ASN A 358 -5.55 -12.05 -3.88
CA ASN A 358 -5.25 -10.63 -3.76
C ASN A 358 -6.51 -9.77 -3.66
N TYR A 359 -7.45 -9.91 -4.59
CA TYR A 359 -8.64 -9.04 -4.61
C TYR A 359 -9.52 -9.21 -3.36
N GLU A 360 -9.59 -10.42 -2.79
CA GLU A 360 -10.31 -10.68 -1.53
C GLU A 360 -9.64 -9.95 -0.36
N TRP A 361 -8.30 -10.00 -0.32
CA TRP A 361 -7.52 -9.30 0.69
C TRP A 361 -7.68 -7.77 0.57
N GLN A 362 -7.70 -7.24 -0.65
CA GLN A 362 -7.95 -5.81 -0.90
C GLN A 362 -9.33 -5.35 -0.39
N ILE A 363 -10.37 -6.17 -0.59
CA ILE A 363 -11.71 -5.90 -0.03
C ILE A 363 -11.64 -5.90 1.50
N ALA A 364 -11.05 -6.93 2.09
CA ALA A 364 -11.12 -7.19 3.52
C ALA A 364 -10.27 -6.23 4.37
N PHE A 365 -9.09 -5.81 3.88
CA PHE A 365 -8.13 -5.03 4.65
C PHE A 365 -8.03 -3.56 4.23
N ASN A 366 -8.31 -3.25 2.96
CA ASN A 366 -8.26 -1.87 2.46
C ASN A 366 -9.64 -1.28 2.18
N GLY A 367 -10.72 -2.09 2.25
CA GLY A 367 -12.06 -1.65 1.87
C GLY A 367 -12.19 -1.34 0.38
N SER A 368 -11.25 -1.82 -0.43
CA SER A 368 -11.20 -1.54 -1.86
C SER A 368 -12.40 -2.12 -2.61
N TYR A 369 -12.85 -1.42 -3.64
CA TYR A 369 -13.74 -1.98 -4.65
C TYR A 369 -12.93 -2.86 -5.59
N ALA A 370 -12.83 -4.15 -5.27
CA ALA A 370 -11.92 -5.05 -5.95
C ALA A 370 -12.65 -6.22 -6.63
N ASN A 371 -12.19 -6.56 -7.83
CA ASN A 371 -12.65 -7.72 -8.60
C ASN A 371 -11.47 -8.41 -9.28
N LEU A 372 -11.61 -9.72 -9.51
CA LEU A 372 -10.71 -10.49 -10.34
C LEU A 372 -11.40 -10.78 -11.68
N MET A 373 -10.69 -10.55 -12.77
CA MET A 373 -11.20 -10.82 -14.12
C MET A 373 -10.40 -11.94 -14.80
N GLU A 374 -11.07 -13.07 -15.03
CA GLU A 374 -10.54 -14.18 -15.83
C GLU A 374 -10.73 -13.87 -17.31
N THR A 375 -9.70 -13.45 -17.98
CA THR A 375 -9.75 -13.03 -19.38
C THR A 375 -9.62 -14.20 -20.35
N HIS A 376 -10.13 -14.08 -21.56
CA HIS A 376 -9.99 -15.01 -22.67
C HIS A 376 -10.41 -16.46 -22.32
N THR A 377 -10.22 -17.36 -23.27
CA THR A 377 -10.54 -18.80 -23.14
C THR A 377 -9.29 -19.69 -23.07
N THR A 378 -8.10 -19.10 -23.16
CA THR A 378 -6.80 -19.79 -23.05
C THR A 378 -5.76 -18.87 -22.42
N PHE A 379 -4.76 -19.43 -21.73
CA PHE A 379 -3.66 -18.67 -21.10
C PHE A 379 -2.79 -17.91 -22.12
N GLN A 380 -2.59 -18.49 -23.29
CA GLN A 380 -1.57 -18.10 -24.26
C GLN A 380 -2.15 -18.11 -25.69
N PRO A 381 -3.13 -17.22 -25.99
CA PRO A 381 -3.69 -17.13 -27.35
C PRO A 381 -2.65 -16.68 -28.39
N GLU A 382 -3.01 -16.65 -29.66
CA GLU A 382 -2.25 -15.89 -30.66
C GLU A 382 -2.22 -14.41 -30.27
N TYR A 383 -1.12 -13.70 -30.54
CA TYR A 383 -0.90 -12.34 -30.06
C TYR A 383 -1.98 -11.35 -30.55
N ASP A 384 -2.42 -11.46 -31.79
CA ASP A 384 -3.52 -10.64 -32.32
C ASP A 384 -4.83 -10.87 -31.54
N SER A 385 -5.05 -12.11 -31.06
CA SER A 385 -6.20 -12.43 -30.21
C SER A 385 -6.07 -11.82 -28.82
N ALA A 386 -4.84 -11.77 -28.29
CA ALA A 386 -4.57 -11.11 -27.01
C ALA A 386 -4.82 -9.60 -27.08
N LEU A 387 -4.39 -8.94 -28.18
CA LEU A 387 -4.68 -7.53 -28.41
C LEU A 387 -6.18 -7.27 -28.61
N ALA A 388 -6.88 -8.16 -29.29
CA ALA A 388 -8.34 -8.04 -29.44
C ALA A 388 -9.06 -8.19 -28.09
N GLU A 389 -8.59 -9.09 -27.23
CA GLU A 389 -9.09 -9.25 -25.87
C GLU A 389 -8.81 -8.00 -25.01
N ALA A 390 -7.60 -7.44 -25.08
CA ALA A 390 -7.24 -6.21 -24.38
C ALA A 390 -8.19 -5.05 -24.76
N ALA A 391 -8.45 -4.87 -26.05
CA ALA A 391 -9.41 -3.88 -26.52
C ALA A 391 -10.86 -4.19 -26.09
N GLN A 392 -11.23 -5.47 -26.00
CA GLN A 392 -12.57 -5.90 -25.59
C GLN A 392 -12.82 -5.63 -24.11
N VAL A 393 -11.82 -5.86 -23.23
CA VAL A 393 -12.00 -5.69 -21.78
C VAL A 393 -11.75 -4.26 -21.32
N TRP A 394 -11.15 -3.40 -22.14
CA TRP A 394 -10.89 -2.01 -21.82
C TRP A 394 -12.11 -1.23 -21.28
N PRO A 395 -13.33 -1.35 -21.86
CA PRO A 395 -14.50 -0.70 -21.29
C PRO A 395 -14.84 -1.09 -19.86
N ALA A 396 -14.42 -2.27 -19.38
CA ALA A 396 -14.61 -2.65 -17.99
C ALA A 396 -13.67 -1.90 -17.04
N THR A 397 -12.43 -1.61 -17.46
CA THR A 397 -11.51 -0.74 -16.73
C THR A 397 -12.09 0.67 -16.57
N ILE A 398 -12.61 1.24 -17.67
CA ILE A 398 -13.29 2.54 -17.63
C ILE A 398 -14.51 2.50 -16.73
N TRP A 399 -15.36 1.48 -16.86
CA TRP A 399 -16.55 1.32 -16.03
C TRP A 399 -16.20 1.28 -14.52
N MET A 400 -15.12 0.59 -14.14
CA MET A 400 -14.66 0.57 -12.74
C MET A 400 -14.19 1.94 -12.26
N LEU A 401 -13.47 2.68 -13.07
CA LEU A 401 -13.01 4.03 -12.72
C LEU A 401 -14.20 5.01 -12.59
N GLU A 402 -15.15 4.96 -13.51
CA GLU A 402 -16.34 5.81 -13.49
C GLU A 402 -17.36 5.43 -12.41
N ARG A 403 -17.28 4.20 -11.83
CA ARG A 403 -18.21 3.75 -10.78
C ARG A 403 -18.08 4.66 -9.55
N PRO A 404 -19.16 5.37 -9.13
CA PRO A 404 -19.12 6.26 -7.99
C PRO A 404 -18.70 5.55 -6.70
N ILE A 405 -17.86 6.19 -5.91
CA ILE A 405 -17.54 5.76 -4.53
C ILE A 405 -18.77 6.08 -3.68
N SER A 406 -19.37 5.05 -3.04
CA SER A 406 -20.65 5.24 -2.32
C SER A 406 -20.53 6.26 -1.19
N VAL A 407 -19.44 6.18 -0.41
CA VAL A 407 -19.11 7.15 0.65
C VAL A 407 -17.60 7.37 0.64
N SER A 408 -17.20 8.63 0.67
CA SER A 408 -15.82 9.05 0.82
C SER A 408 -15.71 10.29 1.70
N GLY A 409 -14.52 10.70 2.06
CA GLY A 409 -14.24 11.91 2.83
C GLY A 409 -12.99 11.77 3.65
N HIS A 410 -12.82 12.63 4.63
CA HIS A 410 -11.65 12.70 5.50
C HIS A 410 -12.01 12.62 6.96
N VAL A 411 -11.10 12.08 7.76
CA VAL A 411 -11.17 12.14 9.23
C VAL A 411 -10.02 13.02 9.71
N LYS A 412 -10.36 14.12 10.41
CA LYS A 412 -9.41 15.14 10.86
C LYS A 412 -9.60 15.48 12.34
N ASP A 413 -8.54 15.95 12.96
CA ASP A 413 -8.60 16.54 14.30
C ASP A 413 -9.41 17.84 14.24
N SER A 414 -10.42 17.99 15.11
CA SER A 414 -11.35 19.13 15.10
C SER A 414 -10.69 20.48 15.37
N LEU A 415 -9.53 20.49 16.04
CA LEU A 415 -8.81 21.71 16.40
C LEU A 415 -7.67 22.02 15.44
N THR A 416 -6.84 21.02 15.12
CA THR A 416 -5.63 21.22 14.32
C THR A 416 -5.86 21.07 12.83
N GLY A 417 -6.90 20.32 12.43
CA GLY A 417 -7.16 19.96 11.04
C GLY A 417 -6.23 18.87 10.51
N GLU A 418 -5.34 18.32 11.36
CA GLU A 418 -4.43 17.24 10.98
C GLU A 418 -5.20 15.94 10.67
N PRO A 419 -4.74 15.13 9.71
CA PRO A 419 -5.37 13.87 9.36
C PRO A 419 -5.30 12.86 10.51
N ILE A 420 -6.33 12.05 10.63
CA ILE A 420 -6.43 11.00 11.64
C ILE A 420 -6.66 9.65 10.95
N MET A 421 -5.83 8.66 11.27
CA MET A 421 -6.14 7.27 10.99
C MET A 421 -7.22 6.79 11.97
N ALA A 422 -8.45 6.68 11.49
CA ALA A 422 -9.62 6.28 12.26
C ALA A 422 -10.18 4.96 11.77
N LYS A 423 -10.59 4.10 12.70
CA LYS A 423 -11.39 2.91 12.39
C LYS A 423 -12.82 3.31 12.08
N ILE A 424 -13.39 2.72 11.02
CA ILE A 424 -14.74 2.97 10.56
C ILE A 424 -15.56 1.69 10.73
N THR A 425 -16.66 1.77 11.46
CA THR A 425 -17.58 0.65 11.63
C THR A 425 -18.98 1.02 11.14
N ILE A 426 -19.73 0.01 10.68
CA ILE A 426 -21.10 0.19 10.22
C ILE A 426 -22.00 -0.48 11.27
N GLU A 427 -22.89 0.34 11.91
CA GLU A 427 -23.76 -0.15 12.98
C GLU A 427 -24.64 -1.31 12.48
N ASP A 428 -24.80 -2.35 13.30
CA ASP A 428 -25.59 -3.55 13.04
C ASP A 428 -25.08 -4.44 11.86
N ILE A 429 -23.91 -4.16 11.30
CA ILE A 429 -23.30 -5.00 10.27
C ILE A 429 -22.01 -5.62 10.81
N SER A 430 -21.92 -6.94 10.70
CA SER A 430 -20.74 -7.72 11.06
C SER A 430 -20.11 -8.30 9.81
N PHE A 431 -18.82 -8.12 9.68
CA PHE A 431 -18.02 -8.62 8.57
C PHE A 431 -17.31 -9.93 8.94
N PRO A 432 -17.13 -10.85 7.99
CA PRO A 432 -16.37 -12.08 8.24
C PRO A 432 -14.89 -11.75 8.51
N ASN A 433 -14.22 -12.64 9.24
CA ASN A 433 -12.77 -12.54 9.54
C ASN A 433 -12.32 -11.19 10.11
N GLU A 434 -13.20 -10.51 10.85
CA GLU A 434 -12.89 -9.22 11.50
C GLU A 434 -12.40 -8.16 10.49
N GLU A 435 -12.99 -8.12 9.30
CA GLU A 435 -12.70 -7.06 8.31
C GLU A 435 -12.84 -5.69 8.95
N GLU A 436 -11.86 -4.84 8.74
CA GLU A 436 -11.79 -3.52 9.34
C GLU A 436 -11.55 -2.46 8.27
N PHE A 437 -12.29 -1.36 8.36
CA PHE A 437 -12.13 -0.21 7.49
C PHE A 437 -11.44 0.91 8.26
N TYR A 438 -10.48 1.57 7.61
CA TYR A 438 -9.73 2.68 8.18
C TYR A 438 -9.65 3.84 7.20
N SER A 439 -9.51 5.06 7.73
CA SER A 439 -8.98 6.16 6.95
C SER A 439 -7.46 6.04 6.85
N GLU A 440 -6.87 6.50 5.77
CA GLU A 440 -5.42 6.48 5.59
C GLU A 440 -4.74 7.58 6.43
N GLN A 441 -3.42 7.47 6.58
CA GLN A 441 -2.68 8.32 7.51
C GLN A 441 -2.30 9.68 6.93
N SER A 442 -2.04 9.77 5.61
CA SER A 442 -1.46 10.96 4.99
C SER A 442 -2.46 12.12 4.91
N TYR A 443 -3.69 11.83 4.48
CA TYR A 443 -4.76 12.81 4.31
C TYR A 443 -5.96 12.58 5.23
N GLY A 444 -6.00 11.41 5.90
CA GLY A 444 -7.19 10.96 6.64
C GLY A 444 -8.33 10.52 5.72
N ARG A 445 -8.05 10.35 4.45
CA ARG A 445 -9.01 9.95 3.42
C ARG A 445 -9.53 8.54 3.68
N TYR A 446 -10.81 8.33 3.40
CA TYR A 446 -11.44 7.02 3.44
C TYR A 446 -12.46 6.84 2.32
N HIS A 447 -12.76 5.59 2.02
CA HIS A 447 -13.77 5.21 1.06
C HIS A 447 -14.54 3.97 1.53
N LEU A 448 -15.83 3.89 1.17
CA LEU A 448 -16.67 2.72 1.42
C LEU A 448 -17.55 2.47 0.20
N PHE A 449 -17.68 1.21 -0.20
CA PHE A 449 -18.57 0.76 -1.26
C PHE A 449 -19.76 0.02 -0.64
N LEU A 450 -20.89 0.71 -0.55
CA LEU A 450 -22.09 0.24 0.13
C LEU A 450 -23.26 0.17 -0.86
N PRO A 451 -24.11 -0.87 -0.76
CA PRO A 451 -25.35 -0.91 -1.53
C PRO A 451 -26.30 0.24 -1.14
N PRO A 452 -27.29 0.56 -1.98
CA PRO A 452 -28.33 1.50 -1.64
C PRO A 452 -28.98 1.18 -0.31
N GLY A 453 -29.06 2.17 0.58
CA GLY A 453 -29.57 1.97 1.94
C GLY A 453 -29.37 3.19 2.83
N SER A 454 -29.70 3.03 4.11
CA SER A 454 -29.40 4.00 5.15
C SER A 454 -28.52 3.35 6.20
N TYR A 455 -27.39 3.95 6.46
CA TYR A 455 -26.37 3.41 7.36
C TYR A 455 -26.03 4.41 8.45
N LYS A 456 -25.59 3.90 9.60
CA LYS A 456 -24.94 4.70 10.63
C LYS A 456 -23.49 4.24 10.70
N LEU A 457 -22.59 5.14 10.37
CA LEU A 457 -21.15 4.94 10.44
C LEU A 457 -20.63 5.46 11.78
N GLU A 458 -19.72 4.75 12.42
CA GLU A 458 -18.99 5.20 13.60
C GLU A 458 -17.51 5.29 13.26
N PHE A 459 -16.92 6.44 13.57
CA PHE A 459 -15.51 6.75 13.38
C PHE A 459 -14.84 6.82 14.76
N SER A 460 -13.77 6.06 14.95
CA SER A 460 -13.07 5.98 16.22
C SER A 460 -11.55 5.93 16.02
N SER A 461 -10.81 6.62 16.88
CA SER A 461 -9.35 6.57 16.92
C SER A 461 -8.87 6.63 18.37
N ASN A 462 -7.66 6.13 18.63
CA ASN A 462 -7.06 6.22 19.95
C ASN A 462 -6.91 7.70 20.35
N ASN A 463 -7.21 8.01 21.61
CA ASN A 463 -7.18 9.37 22.19
C ASN A 463 -8.20 10.36 21.59
N TYR A 464 -9.23 9.87 20.90
CA TYR A 464 -10.34 10.69 20.40
C TYR A 464 -11.69 10.17 20.86
N ASN A 465 -12.66 11.08 20.98
CA ASN A 465 -14.04 10.73 21.15
C ASN A 465 -14.59 10.15 19.84
N SER A 466 -15.24 8.99 19.89
CA SER A 466 -15.87 8.43 18.69
C SER A 466 -17.03 9.31 18.21
N LYS A 467 -17.24 9.36 16.89
CA LYS A 467 -18.32 10.12 16.25
C LYS A 467 -19.13 9.24 15.33
N SER A 468 -20.46 9.32 15.45
CA SER A 468 -21.38 8.61 14.57
C SER A 468 -22.04 9.56 13.58
N GLN A 469 -22.17 9.10 12.33
CA GLN A 469 -22.82 9.85 11.25
C GLN A 469 -23.81 8.96 10.49
N GLN A 470 -25.01 9.50 10.24
CA GLN A 470 -26.00 8.86 9.36
C GLN A 470 -25.70 9.20 7.91
N VAL A 471 -25.79 8.22 7.04
CA VAL A 471 -25.63 8.37 5.59
C VAL A 471 -26.73 7.61 4.86
N LYS A 472 -27.17 8.15 3.73
CA LYS A 472 -28.16 7.53 2.86
C LYS A 472 -27.58 7.37 1.46
N ILE A 473 -27.37 6.14 1.04
CA ILE A 473 -26.79 5.78 -0.26
C ILE A 473 -27.89 5.52 -1.26
N THR A 474 -27.71 6.01 -2.49
CA THR A 474 -28.50 5.67 -3.67
C THR A 474 -27.59 5.03 -4.73
N ASP A 475 -28.12 4.36 -5.75
CA ASP A 475 -27.32 3.66 -6.78
C ASP A 475 -26.32 4.56 -7.52
N THR A 476 -26.58 5.85 -7.57
CA THR A 476 -25.79 6.81 -8.36
C THR A 476 -25.20 7.94 -7.54
N SER A 477 -25.32 7.89 -6.18
CA SER A 477 -24.78 8.95 -5.33
C SER A 477 -23.39 8.60 -4.84
N SER A 478 -22.54 9.61 -4.83
CA SER A 478 -21.32 9.65 -4.03
C SER A 478 -21.58 10.60 -2.87
N GLU A 479 -21.52 10.11 -1.65
CA GLU A 479 -21.71 10.92 -0.45
C GLU A 479 -20.36 11.27 0.14
N ILE A 480 -20.05 12.56 0.25
CA ILE A 480 -18.80 13.06 0.85
C ILE A 480 -19.09 13.44 2.29
N LEU A 481 -18.43 12.78 3.23
CA LEU A 481 -18.57 13.04 4.67
C LEU A 481 -17.22 13.45 5.27
N GLU A 482 -17.10 14.72 5.61
CA GLU A 482 -15.97 15.25 6.38
C GLU A 482 -16.22 15.01 7.87
N ILE A 483 -15.32 14.29 8.54
CA ILE A 483 -15.43 13.89 9.94
C ILE A 483 -14.35 14.59 10.75
N GLU A 484 -14.77 15.37 11.73
CA GLU A 484 -13.87 15.96 12.71
C GLU A 484 -14.04 15.22 14.04
N LEU A 485 -12.95 14.67 14.59
CA LEU A 485 -12.94 14.03 15.89
C LEU A 485 -12.34 14.95 16.94
N ASP A 486 -13.02 15.01 18.09
CA ASP A 486 -12.55 15.75 19.25
C ASP A 486 -11.57 14.88 20.05
N ARG A 487 -10.36 15.37 20.27
CA ARG A 487 -9.35 14.66 21.04
C ARG A 487 -9.79 14.49 22.50
N LEU A 488 -9.53 13.33 23.07
CA LEU A 488 -9.60 13.13 24.52
C LEU A 488 -8.45 13.93 25.14
N ASN A 489 -8.77 14.93 25.96
CA ASN A 489 -7.81 15.85 26.51
C ASN A 489 -7.83 15.80 28.03
N GLU A 490 -6.64 15.62 28.64
CA GLU A 490 -6.41 15.77 30.07
C GLU A 490 -5.76 17.12 30.35
N LYS A 491 -6.21 17.80 31.40
CA LYS A 491 -5.63 19.09 31.80
C LYS A 491 -4.15 18.95 32.18
N PRO A 492 -3.34 20.01 31.97
CA PRO A 492 -1.96 20.04 32.37
C PRO A 492 -1.74 19.77 33.87
N ASN A 493 -0.61 19.19 34.19
CA ASN A 493 -0.13 19.08 35.57
C ASN A 493 0.12 20.46 36.15
N ASN A 494 0.05 20.55 37.49
CA ASN A 494 0.36 21.81 38.16
C ASN A 494 1.83 22.23 37.91
N PRO A 495 2.08 23.51 37.58
CA PRO A 495 3.42 23.97 37.27
C PRO A 495 4.35 23.89 38.49
N SER A 496 5.63 23.68 38.20
CA SER A 496 6.75 23.89 39.15
C SER A 496 7.26 25.32 38.99
N ILE A 497 7.52 25.97 40.07
CA ILE A 497 8.17 27.28 40.10
C ILE A 497 9.28 27.26 41.13
N ASP A 498 10.50 27.58 40.72
CA ASP A 498 11.71 27.67 41.58
C ASP A 498 12.38 29.04 41.42
N GLY A 499 12.75 29.62 42.53
CA GLY A 499 13.41 30.92 42.59
C GLY A 499 13.58 31.44 43.99
N PRO A 500 14.14 32.65 44.17
CA PRO A 500 14.39 33.26 45.46
C PRO A 500 13.11 33.47 46.26
N ASN A 501 13.17 33.20 47.58
CA ASN A 501 12.09 33.42 48.54
C ASN A 501 12.33 34.66 49.41
N GLU A 502 13.47 35.33 49.29
CA GLU A 502 13.83 36.61 49.91
C GLU A 502 14.49 37.53 48.88
N GLY A 503 14.27 38.83 49.02
CA GLY A 503 14.79 39.80 48.09
C GLY A 503 14.95 41.20 48.63
N VAL A 504 15.35 42.16 47.78
CA VAL A 504 15.53 43.59 48.08
C VAL A 504 14.75 44.40 47.07
N PRO A 505 14.05 45.46 47.46
CA PRO A 505 13.30 46.30 46.54
C PRO A 505 14.13 46.80 45.35
N GLY A 506 13.54 46.75 44.13
CA GLY A 506 14.13 47.21 42.87
C GLY A 506 15.23 46.33 42.30
N ILE A 507 15.45 45.13 42.87
CA ILE A 507 16.35 44.14 42.29
C ILE A 507 15.53 43.13 41.53
N GLU A 508 16.01 42.76 40.33
CA GLU A 508 15.40 41.78 39.47
C GLU A 508 15.80 40.35 39.89
N TYR A 509 14.81 39.48 40.03
CA TYR A 509 14.98 38.07 40.42
C TYR A 509 14.49 37.14 39.32
N CYS A 510 15.24 36.08 39.05
CA CYS A 510 14.95 35.09 38.04
C CYS A 510 14.25 33.87 38.64
N TYR A 511 13.13 33.48 38.04
CA TYR A 511 12.36 32.29 38.35
C TYR A 511 12.43 31.30 37.20
N THR A 512 12.55 30.02 37.51
CA THR A 512 12.47 28.91 36.56
C THR A 512 11.10 28.26 36.73
N ILE A 513 10.38 28.12 35.62
CA ILE A 513 9.03 27.57 35.60
C ILE A 513 8.98 26.43 34.57
N SER A 514 8.27 25.36 34.92
CA SER A 514 7.98 24.24 34.03
C SER A 514 6.67 23.55 34.41
N SER A 515 6.07 22.86 33.47
CA SER A 515 4.97 21.94 33.73
C SER A 515 5.01 20.83 32.67
N THR A 516 4.27 19.76 32.92
CA THR A 516 4.05 18.68 31.96
C THR A 516 2.58 18.52 31.67
N ASP A 517 2.27 18.04 30.50
CA ASP A 517 0.93 17.67 30.08
C ASP A 517 0.83 16.16 29.92
N PRO A 518 -0.25 15.49 30.38
CA PRO A 518 -0.40 14.04 30.24
C PRO A 518 -0.46 13.58 28.78
N ASP A 519 -1.02 14.42 27.90
CA ASP A 519 -1.16 14.18 26.45
C ASP A 519 0.03 14.69 25.66
N ASN A 520 1.02 15.27 26.37
CA ASN A 520 2.24 15.88 25.83
C ASN A 520 1.98 17.13 24.97
N ASP A 521 0.89 17.84 25.26
CA ASP A 521 0.53 19.06 24.57
C ASP A 521 1.43 20.25 24.96
N ASN A 522 1.52 21.22 24.06
CA ASN A 522 2.22 22.47 24.33
C ASN A 522 1.46 23.29 25.37
N LEU A 523 2.21 24.01 26.19
CA LEU A 523 1.70 24.72 27.37
C LEU A 523 1.90 26.21 27.27
N GLU A 524 0.90 26.97 27.72
CA GLU A 524 1.01 28.38 28.01
C GLU A 524 0.88 28.61 29.52
N TYR A 525 1.50 29.68 30.02
CA TYR A 525 1.58 29.99 31.45
C TYR A 525 0.98 31.34 31.75
N TYR A 526 0.18 31.40 32.82
CA TYR A 526 -0.33 32.62 33.39
C TYR A 526 0.36 32.87 34.75
N ILE A 527 1.03 34.02 34.91
CA ILE A 527 1.80 34.34 36.09
C ILE A 527 1.27 35.63 36.73
N GLN A 528 0.97 35.58 38.03
CA GLN A 528 0.66 36.75 38.87
C GLN A 528 1.79 36.96 39.85
N TRP A 529 2.39 38.14 39.84
CA TRP A 529 3.53 38.46 40.70
C TRP A 529 3.17 38.94 42.09
N GLY A 530 1.87 39.20 42.35
CA GLY A 530 1.34 39.65 43.64
C GLY A 530 1.45 41.15 43.93
N ASP A 531 1.91 41.89 42.93
CA ASP A 531 2.04 43.38 42.95
C ASP A 531 1.19 44.06 41.88
N ASP A 532 0.08 43.43 41.54
CA ASP A 532 -0.85 43.80 40.45
C ASP A 532 -0.28 43.65 39.02
N ASN A 533 0.96 43.16 38.87
CA ASN A 533 1.51 42.75 37.57
C ASN A 533 1.22 41.28 37.29
N CYS A 534 1.05 40.96 36.03
CA CYS A 534 0.88 39.59 35.54
C CYS A 534 1.47 39.42 34.14
N GLU A 535 1.80 38.19 33.82
CA GLU A 535 2.06 37.71 32.47
C GLU A 535 0.89 36.84 32.03
N GLU A 536 0.21 37.25 30.97
CA GLU A 536 -1.00 36.56 30.50
C GLU A 536 -0.63 35.60 29.35
N TRP A 537 -0.73 34.31 29.63
CA TRP A 537 -0.62 33.21 28.67
C TRP A 537 0.62 33.31 27.76
N ILE A 538 1.78 33.29 28.39
CA ILE A 538 3.08 33.25 27.69
C ILE A 538 3.40 31.84 27.23
N GLY A 539 3.85 31.68 25.98
CA GLY A 539 4.15 30.42 25.33
C GLY A 539 3.93 30.49 23.82
N PRO A 540 3.75 29.35 23.12
CA PRO A 540 3.73 27.98 23.68
C PRO A 540 5.12 27.44 24.01
N TYR A 541 5.21 26.60 25.06
CA TYR A 541 6.37 25.81 25.43
C TYR A 541 6.05 24.32 25.30
N LEU A 542 7.05 23.48 25.03
CA LEU A 542 6.87 22.04 24.99
C LEU A 542 6.54 21.48 26.39
N SER A 543 5.77 20.40 26.46
CA SER A 543 5.54 19.66 27.70
C SER A 543 6.87 19.27 28.35
N GLY A 544 7.08 19.68 29.60
CA GLY A 544 8.31 19.49 30.38
C GLY A 544 9.43 20.49 30.10
N GLU A 545 9.25 21.44 29.19
CA GLU A 545 10.25 22.49 28.95
C GLU A 545 10.34 23.47 30.11
N GLU A 546 11.56 23.80 30.49
CA GLU A 546 11.86 24.81 31.54
C GLU A 546 12.16 26.15 30.85
N PHE A 547 11.51 27.21 31.32
CA PHE A 547 11.85 28.57 30.92
C PHE A 547 12.16 29.45 32.10
N LYS A 548 12.85 30.57 31.86
CA LYS A 548 13.25 31.54 32.86
C LYS A 548 12.61 32.88 32.63
N ILE A 549 12.08 33.46 33.70
CA ILE A 549 11.43 34.77 33.67
C ILE A 549 11.90 35.60 34.86
N ASN A 550 12.03 36.89 34.65
CA ASN A 550 12.52 37.81 35.66
C ASN A 550 11.41 38.74 36.12
N HIS A 551 11.44 39.08 37.43
CA HIS A 551 10.56 40.11 37.99
C HIS A 551 11.26 40.87 39.14
N SER A 552 10.82 42.13 39.36
CA SER A 552 11.30 42.97 40.44
C SER A 552 10.14 43.63 41.18
N TRP A 553 10.25 43.79 42.47
CA TRP A 553 9.27 44.46 43.35
C TRP A 553 9.86 45.75 43.88
N ASP A 554 9.13 46.88 43.69
CA ASP A 554 9.61 48.21 44.16
C ASP A 554 9.29 48.45 45.65
N SER A 555 8.30 47.76 46.22
CA SER A 555 7.85 47.95 47.56
C SER A 555 8.25 46.82 48.49
N GLN A 556 8.31 47.13 49.79
CA GLN A 556 8.60 46.16 50.87
C GLN A 556 7.32 45.49 51.28
N ASP A 557 7.16 44.22 50.95
CA ASP A 557 6.00 43.40 51.33
C ASP A 557 6.33 41.90 51.19
N MET A 558 5.37 41.07 51.56
CA MET A 558 5.35 39.65 51.22
C MET A 558 4.46 39.46 50.01
N TYR A 559 5.05 39.05 48.89
CA TYR A 559 4.34 38.84 47.64
C TYR A 559 4.04 37.36 47.42
N PHE A 560 2.83 37.07 46.86
CA PHE A 560 2.37 35.75 46.52
C PHE A 560 2.45 35.58 44.98
N ILE A 561 3.47 34.87 44.54
CA ILE A 561 3.64 34.55 43.12
C ILE A 561 2.76 33.35 42.83
N LYS A 562 1.84 33.49 41.87
CA LYS A 562 0.92 32.43 41.46
C LYS A 562 1.16 32.10 40.01
N VAL A 563 1.18 30.80 39.68
CA VAL A 563 1.35 30.31 38.33
C VAL A 563 0.32 29.23 38.07
N LYS A 564 -0.27 29.23 36.89
CA LYS A 564 -1.06 28.13 36.29
C LYS A 564 -0.69 27.96 34.85
N THR A 565 -1.00 26.80 34.30
CA THR A 565 -0.80 26.46 32.90
C THR A 565 -2.12 26.16 32.22
N ARG A 566 -2.18 26.31 30.91
CA ARG A 566 -3.20 25.74 30.06
C ARG A 566 -2.55 25.04 28.87
N ASP A 567 -3.26 24.04 28.32
CA ASP A 567 -2.92 23.37 27.08
C ASP A 567 -3.47 24.10 25.85
N ILE A 568 -3.24 23.50 24.66
CA ILE A 568 -3.74 24.05 23.40
C ILE A 568 -5.27 23.97 23.25
N TYR A 569 -5.94 23.09 24.04
CA TYR A 569 -7.40 22.93 24.07
C TYR A 569 -8.06 23.85 25.09
N GLY A 570 -7.29 24.57 25.89
CA GLY A 570 -7.75 25.55 26.85
C GLY A 570 -8.05 25.01 28.24
N GLU A 571 -7.76 23.72 28.53
CA GLU A 571 -7.89 23.17 29.87
C GLU A 571 -6.78 23.69 30.77
N GLU A 572 -7.13 24.04 32.01
CA GLU A 572 -6.24 24.73 32.94
C GLU A 572 -5.84 23.86 34.15
N SER A 573 -4.57 23.95 34.54
CA SER A 573 -4.08 23.41 35.81
C SER A 573 -4.61 24.18 37.00
N SER A 574 -4.42 23.65 38.23
CA SER A 574 -4.63 24.43 39.42
C SER A 574 -3.49 25.43 39.65
N TRP A 575 -3.80 26.53 40.35
CA TRP A 575 -2.81 27.49 40.74
C TRP A 575 -1.75 26.89 41.69
N VAL A 576 -0.48 27.15 41.43
CA VAL A 576 0.61 26.96 42.36
C VAL A 576 1.05 28.32 42.90
N THR A 577 1.31 28.39 44.17
CA THR A 577 1.68 29.64 44.86
C THR A 577 2.98 29.45 45.63
N ILE A 578 3.93 30.34 45.37
CA ILE A 578 5.11 30.53 46.23
C ILE A 578 5.13 31.95 46.81
N THR A 579 5.98 32.21 47.76
CA THR A 579 6.12 33.53 48.40
C THR A 579 7.54 34.05 48.29
N ILE A 580 7.64 35.35 48.05
CA ILE A 580 8.89 36.08 48.23
C ILE A 580 8.69 37.18 49.29
N ASN A 581 9.60 37.26 50.24
CA ASN A 581 9.61 38.28 51.25
C ASN A 581 10.63 39.39 50.88
N ILE A 582 10.13 40.59 50.69
CA ILE A 582 10.96 41.78 50.45
C ILE A 582 10.99 42.59 51.75
N PRO A 583 11.91 42.30 52.70
CA PRO A 583 11.90 42.85 54.03
C PRO A 583 12.21 44.36 54.04
N ARG A 584 11.79 45.00 55.14
CA ARG A 584 12.22 46.38 55.44
C ARG A 584 13.74 46.44 55.57
N THR A 585 14.38 47.05 54.62
CA THR A 585 15.80 47.41 54.75
C THR A 585 15.95 48.30 55.96
N LYS A 586 16.65 47.84 57.01
CA LYS A 586 17.13 48.73 58.05
C LYS A 586 18.05 49.71 57.29
N GLY A 587 17.64 50.97 57.20
CA GLY A 587 18.20 52.00 56.31
C GLY A 587 19.71 52.29 56.42
N TYR A 588 20.46 51.41 57.11
CA TYR A 588 21.91 51.45 57.20
C TYR A 588 22.62 50.64 56.10
N ASP A 589 22.07 49.49 55.70
CA ASP A 589 22.78 48.62 54.74
C ASP A 589 22.66 49.15 53.29
N TYR A 590 21.52 49.73 52.92
CA TYR A 590 21.33 50.32 51.59
C TYR A 590 22.16 51.55 51.34
N LEU A 591 22.32 52.41 52.35
CA LEU A 591 23.20 53.56 52.26
C LEU A 591 24.67 53.15 52.18
N PHE A 592 25.05 52.05 52.88
CA PHE A 592 26.41 51.53 52.84
C PHE A 592 26.76 50.86 51.52
N ILE A 593 25.87 50.13 50.93
CA ILE A 593 26.06 49.52 49.59
C ILE A 593 26.13 50.61 48.52
N ARG A 594 25.26 51.61 48.51
CA ARG A 594 25.36 52.76 47.58
C ARG A 594 26.59 53.62 47.82
N LEU A 595 27.07 53.69 49.03
CA LEU A 595 28.32 54.36 49.35
C LEU A 595 29.53 53.57 48.77
N LEU A 596 29.50 52.24 48.86
CA LEU A 596 30.51 51.37 48.28
C LEU A 596 30.52 51.42 46.74
N GLU A 597 29.36 51.49 46.12
CA GLU A 597 29.24 51.64 44.66
C GLU A 597 29.76 53.00 44.17
N ARG A 598 29.56 54.06 44.88
CA ARG A 598 30.09 55.42 44.59
C ARG A 598 31.61 55.54 44.75
N PHE A 599 32.23 54.66 45.55
CA PHE A 599 33.66 54.62 45.79
C PHE A 599 34.38 53.44 45.13
N SER A 600 33.74 52.79 44.17
CA SER A 600 34.23 51.58 43.47
C SER A 600 35.59 51.78 42.78
N TYR A 601 36.04 52.99 42.55
CA TYR A 601 37.33 53.24 41.94
C TYR A 601 38.51 53.39 42.94
N SER A 602 38.24 53.50 44.25
CA SER A 602 39.31 53.78 45.22
C SER A 602 39.67 52.57 46.13
N PHE A 603 38.92 51.47 46.13
CA PHE A 603 39.13 50.32 47.02
C PHE A 603 39.15 48.98 46.33
N ARG A 604 40.02 48.76 45.39
CA ARG A 604 40.32 47.44 44.85
C ARG A 604 40.88 46.44 45.90
N LEU A 605 41.34 46.93 47.03
CA LEU A 605 41.93 46.13 48.11
C LEU A 605 40.92 45.58 49.14
N PHE A 606 39.72 46.17 49.26
CA PHE A 606 38.70 45.71 50.22
C PHE A 606 37.78 44.61 49.68
N ARG A 607 37.70 44.44 48.37
CA ARG A 607 36.83 43.42 47.74
C ARG A 607 37.29 41.96 47.99
N ASN A 608 38.55 41.77 48.38
CA ASN A 608 39.10 40.45 48.68
C ASN A 608 38.98 40.05 50.19
N LEU A 609 38.55 40.96 51.06
CA LEU A 609 38.34 40.68 52.45
C LEU A 609 36.88 40.30 52.80
N ILE A 610 35.92 40.66 52.01
CA ILE A 610 34.49 40.35 52.20
C ILE A 610 34.09 38.98 51.61
N LYS A 611 35.00 38.27 50.98
CA LYS A 611 34.77 36.88 50.52
C LYS A 611 35.03 35.82 51.59
N PHE A 612 35.32 36.23 52.86
CA PHE A 612 35.61 35.29 53.91
C PHE A 612 34.73 35.48 55.19
N TYR A 613 33.55 36.06 55.07
CA TYR A 613 32.52 35.98 56.10
C TYR A 613 31.16 35.61 55.47
#